data_2401ee34eb91d6b1d315230515120ba4
#
_entry.id   2401ee34eb91d6b1d315230515120ba4
#
_cell.length_a   1.000
_cell.length_b   1.000
_cell.length_c   1.000
_cell.angle_alpha   90.00
_cell.angle_beta   90.00
_cell.angle_gamma   90.00
#
_symmetry.space_group_name_H-M   'P 1'
#
loop_
_entity.id
_entity.type
_entity.pdbx_description
1 polymer ?
#
loop_
_entity_poly.entity_id
_entity_poly.type
_entity_poly.pdbx_seq_one_letter_code
_entity_poly.pdbx_strand_id
1 'polypeptide(L)'
;MRRSRNAGNLLFCVTLLTLNAFGQSGPADFDTEPQLVANSVQRISEHVYAISGFPNIGIVIGDRASLVIDTGLGPRNGALVAAEVQKLAKAPKLYLATTHFHPEHAAGEAGFPPGTILIRSKTQQRELEEDRGESVARFARNPDYAPYLHGVSFRAPDVLFDKEYDLDLGGVHVRMMWLGPAHTRGDQEFFVEEDRVLFTGDLAMNNIHPRNYAQGSSWETWIAILDKLAALQPLHVLPDHGAFGDARLISEQRIYLSSLLPTGSSQKQRP
;
A
#
# COMPACT_ATOMS: atom_id res chain seq x y z
N MET A 1 80.77 2.25 -36.28
CA MET A 1 79.59 1.52 -36.72
C MET A 1 79.05 0.73 -35.50
N ARG A 2 77.99 1.24 -34.81
CA ARG A 2 77.28 0.52 -33.77
C ARG A 2 75.79 0.64 -34.07
N ARG A 3 75.10 -0.48 -34.30
CA ARG A 3 73.66 -0.56 -34.53
C ARG A 3 73.00 -0.59 -33.15
N SER A 4 72.09 0.34 -32.88
CA SER A 4 71.17 0.34 -31.71
C SER A 4 69.97 -0.50 -32.07
N ARG A 5 69.60 -1.45 -31.20
CA ARG A 5 68.40 -2.21 -31.25
C ARG A 5 67.36 -1.50 -30.38
N ASN A 6 66.27 -1.03 -30.95
CA ASN A 6 65.07 -0.59 -30.24
C ASN A 6 64.29 -1.79 -29.79
N ALA A 7 64.09 -1.94 -28.48
CA ALA A 7 63.14 -2.88 -27.89
C ALA A 7 61.81 -2.13 -27.69
N GLY A 8 60.78 -2.52 -28.41
CA GLY A 8 59.42 -2.03 -28.24
C GLY A 8 58.78 -2.72 -27.04
N ASN A 9 58.45 -1.95 -26.04
CA ASN A 9 57.60 -2.41 -24.92
C ASN A 9 56.13 -2.40 -25.34
N LEU A 10 55.53 -3.58 -25.48
CA LEU A 10 54.09 -3.76 -25.63
C LEU A 10 53.42 -3.68 -24.23
N LEU A 11 52.75 -2.56 -23.99
CA LEU A 11 51.92 -2.41 -22.76
C LEU A 11 50.62 -3.16 -22.97
N PHE A 12 50.45 -4.28 -22.31
CA PHE A 12 49.14 -4.96 -22.21
C PHE A 12 48.25 -4.21 -21.21
N CYS A 13 47.25 -3.50 -21.71
CA CYS A 13 46.20 -2.90 -20.90
C CYS A 13 45.18 -4.01 -20.55
N VAL A 14 45.28 -4.54 -19.33
CA VAL A 14 44.26 -5.47 -18.80
C VAL A 14 43.13 -4.62 -18.25
N THR A 15 42.04 -4.52 -19.02
CA THR A 15 40.79 -3.91 -18.54
C THR A 15 40.11 -4.90 -17.59
N LEU A 16 40.20 -4.64 -16.29
CA LEU A 16 39.37 -5.33 -15.31
C LEU A 16 37.92 -4.87 -15.49
N LEU A 17 37.08 -5.71 -16.08
CA LEU A 17 35.64 -5.61 -15.98
C LEU A 17 35.23 -5.97 -14.55
N THR A 18 34.98 -4.97 -13.75
CA THR A 18 34.27 -5.16 -12.47
C THR A 18 32.81 -5.46 -12.80
N LEU A 19 32.43 -6.74 -12.74
CA LEU A 19 31.05 -7.14 -12.64
C LEU A 19 30.51 -6.58 -11.31
N ASN A 20 29.76 -5.50 -11.39
CA ASN A 20 28.87 -5.10 -10.31
C ASN A 20 27.78 -6.19 -10.23
N ALA A 21 27.96 -7.14 -9.33
CA ALA A 21 26.91 -8.00 -8.85
C ALA A 21 25.89 -7.09 -8.14
N PHE A 22 24.84 -6.65 -8.84
CA PHE A 22 23.63 -6.18 -8.19
C PHE A 22 23.10 -7.36 -7.40
N GLY A 23 23.45 -7.43 -6.12
CA GLY A 23 22.80 -8.30 -5.18
C GLY A 23 21.32 -7.93 -5.21
N GLN A 24 20.48 -8.81 -5.74
CA GLN A 24 19.05 -8.76 -5.50
C GLN A 24 18.87 -8.98 -4.00
N SER A 25 18.75 -7.90 -3.24
CA SER A 25 18.21 -7.97 -1.90
C SER A 25 16.80 -8.54 -2.05
N GLY A 26 16.52 -9.65 -1.39
CA GLY A 26 15.15 -10.19 -1.34
C GLY A 26 14.17 -9.13 -0.81
N PRO A 27 12.84 -9.40 -0.90
CA PRO A 27 11.83 -8.49 -0.40
C PRO A 27 12.12 -8.04 1.03
N ALA A 28 12.02 -6.74 1.30
CA ALA A 28 12.18 -6.18 2.65
C ALA A 28 11.02 -6.62 3.57
N ASP A 29 11.23 -6.60 4.87
CA ASP A 29 10.15 -6.73 5.84
C ASP A 29 9.54 -5.34 6.06
N PHE A 30 8.20 -5.21 5.97
CA PHE A 30 7.50 -3.94 6.16
C PHE A 30 7.66 -3.37 7.58
N ASP A 31 7.97 -4.21 8.58
CA ASP A 31 8.24 -3.77 9.96
C ASP A 31 9.48 -2.84 10.09
N THR A 32 10.28 -2.68 9.01
CA THR A 32 11.43 -1.79 8.98
C THR A 32 11.15 -0.41 8.40
N GLU A 33 9.92 -0.14 7.94
CA GLU A 33 9.57 1.16 7.35
C GLU A 33 9.49 2.27 8.40
N PRO A 34 9.86 3.52 8.03
CA PRO A 34 9.80 4.65 8.96
C PRO A 34 8.34 5.04 9.26
N GLN A 35 8.10 5.50 10.48
CA GLN A 35 6.80 6.10 10.83
C GLN A 35 6.54 7.38 10.04
N LEU A 36 5.28 7.86 10.02
CA LEU A 36 4.89 9.07 9.31
C LEU A 36 5.65 10.31 9.80
N VAL A 37 6.05 11.16 8.88
CA VAL A 37 6.77 12.40 9.14
C VAL A 37 5.94 13.60 8.69
N ALA A 38 5.80 14.61 9.55
CA ALA A 38 5.11 15.85 9.21
C ALA A 38 5.84 16.60 8.08
N ASN A 39 5.08 17.32 7.24
CA ASN A 39 5.57 18.07 6.07
C ASN A 39 6.31 17.23 5.03
N SER A 40 5.99 15.94 4.94
CA SER A 40 6.56 15.01 3.95
C SER A 40 5.59 14.66 2.81
N VAL A 41 4.51 15.42 2.67
CA VAL A 41 3.50 15.20 1.62
C VAL A 41 4.13 15.36 0.24
N GLN A 42 3.92 14.35 -0.61
CA GLN A 42 4.34 14.33 -2.01
C GLN A 42 3.12 14.45 -2.92
N ARG A 43 3.22 15.28 -3.95
CA ARG A 43 2.18 15.33 -5.00
C ARG A 43 2.44 14.22 -6.00
N ILE A 44 1.44 13.37 -6.23
CA ILE A 44 1.50 12.23 -7.15
C ILE A 44 0.93 12.59 -8.51
N SER A 45 -0.22 13.29 -8.51
CA SER A 45 -0.93 13.71 -9.72
C SER A 45 -1.66 15.03 -9.48
N GLU A 46 -2.64 15.38 -10.30
CA GLU A 46 -3.37 16.64 -10.16
C GLU A 46 -4.13 16.74 -8.84
N HIS A 47 -4.83 15.66 -8.46
CA HIS A 47 -5.69 15.61 -7.26
C HIS A 47 -5.16 14.72 -6.15
N VAL A 48 -4.12 13.91 -6.42
CA VAL A 48 -3.63 12.91 -5.49
C VAL A 48 -2.29 13.30 -4.87
N TYR A 49 -2.23 13.16 -3.56
CA TYR A 49 -1.04 13.34 -2.73
C TYR A 49 -0.83 12.10 -1.86
N ALA A 50 0.38 11.92 -1.36
CA ALA A 50 0.70 10.82 -0.46
C ALA A 50 1.74 11.22 0.60
N ILE A 51 1.73 10.51 1.73
CA ILE A 51 2.77 10.56 2.76
C ILE A 51 3.39 9.17 2.81
N SER A 52 4.69 9.07 2.57
CA SER A 52 5.40 7.79 2.74
C SER A 52 5.65 7.51 4.22
N GLY A 53 5.46 6.25 4.62
CA GLY A 53 5.69 5.80 5.99
C GLY A 53 5.09 4.42 6.27
N PHE A 54 4.80 4.15 7.52
CA PHE A 54 4.21 2.89 7.99
C PHE A 54 2.77 3.13 8.51
N PRO A 55 1.77 2.89 7.62
CA PRO A 55 1.85 2.64 6.18
C PRO A 55 2.00 3.94 5.38
N ASN A 56 2.06 3.85 4.06
CA ASN A 56 1.85 4.99 3.18
C ASN A 56 0.39 5.48 3.30
N ILE A 57 0.20 6.79 3.24
CA ILE A 57 -1.12 7.42 3.36
C ILE A 57 -1.51 8.04 2.04
N GLY A 58 -2.73 7.77 1.59
CA GLY A 58 -3.32 8.42 0.43
C GLY A 58 -4.15 9.65 0.80
N ILE A 59 -4.07 10.68 -0.03
CA ILE A 59 -4.88 11.91 0.11
C ILE A 59 -5.41 12.29 -1.26
N VAL A 60 -6.73 12.42 -1.40
CA VAL A 60 -7.37 12.87 -2.63
C VAL A 60 -8.11 14.18 -2.36
N ILE A 61 -7.84 15.22 -3.17
CA ILE A 61 -8.36 16.57 -2.98
C ILE A 61 -9.30 16.93 -4.14
N GLY A 62 -10.58 17.02 -3.87
CA GLY A 62 -11.58 17.59 -4.77
C GLY A 62 -11.97 19.01 -4.39
N ASP A 63 -12.86 19.61 -5.18
CA ASP A 63 -13.30 21.00 -4.93
C ASP A 63 -14.30 21.13 -3.78
N ARG A 64 -15.02 20.05 -3.43
CA ARG A 64 -16.06 20.04 -2.40
C ARG A 64 -15.69 19.23 -1.15
N ALA A 65 -14.72 18.36 -1.26
CA ALA A 65 -14.31 17.49 -0.16
C ALA A 65 -12.91 16.93 -0.40
N SER A 66 -12.33 16.37 0.67
CA SER A 66 -11.10 15.58 0.61
C SER A 66 -11.36 14.16 1.13
N LEU A 67 -10.61 13.19 0.63
CA LEU A 67 -10.58 11.83 1.15
C LEU A 67 -9.18 11.51 1.65
N VAL A 68 -9.10 10.89 2.82
CA VAL A 68 -7.90 10.23 3.32
C VAL A 68 -8.08 8.71 3.20
N ILE A 69 -7.05 8.05 2.74
CA ILE A 69 -6.95 6.58 2.67
C ILE A 69 -5.84 6.17 3.63
N ASP A 70 -6.23 5.42 4.65
CA ASP A 70 -5.46 5.00 5.82
C ASP A 70 -5.11 6.12 6.81
N THR A 71 -4.74 5.72 8.02
CA THR A 71 -4.66 6.63 9.16
C THR A 71 -3.27 6.74 9.77
N GLY A 72 -2.40 5.77 9.48
CA GLY A 72 -1.18 5.57 10.26
C GLY A 72 -1.44 4.88 11.61
N LEU A 73 -0.37 4.41 12.22
CA LEU A 73 -0.39 3.67 13.46
C LEU A 73 -0.79 4.58 14.65
N GLY A 74 -2.04 4.46 15.07
CA GLY A 74 -2.60 5.12 16.24
C GLY A 74 -2.96 6.60 16.12
N PRO A 75 -3.68 7.16 17.13
CA PRO A 75 -4.29 8.49 17.04
C PRO A 75 -3.32 9.65 16.79
N ARG A 76 -2.08 9.53 17.24
CA ARG A 76 -1.05 10.55 17.00
C ARG A 76 -0.74 10.68 15.52
N ASN A 77 -0.60 9.57 14.81
CA ASN A 77 -0.38 9.58 13.37
C ASN A 77 -1.63 10.05 12.62
N GLY A 78 -2.83 9.61 13.04
CA GLY A 78 -4.09 10.11 12.47
C GLY A 78 -4.23 11.63 12.57
N ALA A 79 -3.88 12.22 13.72
CA ALA A 79 -3.89 13.67 13.90
C ALA A 79 -2.85 14.37 13.00
N LEU A 80 -1.67 13.78 12.81
CA LEU A 80 -0.66 14.28 11.87
C LEU A 80 -1.23 14.30 10.45
N VAL A 81 -1.80 13.20 9.98
CA VAL A 81 -2.40 13.09 8.65
C VAL A 81 -3.52 14.12 8.47
N ALA A 82 -4.43 14.25 9.44
CA ALA A 82 -5.50 15.23 9.40
C ALA A 82 -4.97 16.68 9.27
N ALA A 83 -3.89 17.00 9.99
CA ALA A 83 -3.25 18.31 9.90
C ALA A 83 -2.60 18.58 8.52
N GLU A 84 -2.00 17.56 7.90
CA GLU A 84 -1.45 17.69 6.54
C GLU A 84 -2.55 17.90 5.51
N VAL A 85 -3.65 17.14 5.61
CA VAL A 85 -4.81 17.30 4.71
C VAL A 85 -5.40 18.71 4.79
N GLN A 86 -5.52 19.30 6.00
CA GLN A 86 -6.03 20.66 6.18
C GLN A 86 -5.23 21.73 5.42
N LYS A 87 -3.93 21.51 5.19
CA LYS A 87 -3.09 22.44 4.39
C LYS A 87 -3.38 22.38 2.90
N LEU A 88 -3.96 21.27 2.41
CA LEU A 88 -4.24 21.01 1.00
C LEU A 88 -5.71 21.19 0.65
N ALA A 89 -6.60 20.98 1.62
CA ALA A 89 -8.04 20.93 1.40
C ALA A 89 -8.61 22.25 0.87
N LYS A 90 -9.44 22.18 -0.17
CA LYS A 90 -10.16 23.29 -0.75
C LYS A 90 -11.50 23.56 -0.04
N ALA A 91 -12.01 22.57 0.69
CA ALA A 91 -13.28 22.60 1.41
C ALA A 91 -13.17 21.86 2.75
N PRO A 92 -14.02 22.16 3.73
CA PRO A 92 -13.90 21.60 5.09
C PRO A 92 -14.37 20.15 5.21
N LYS A 93 -15.07 19.62 4.21
CA LYS A 93 -15.64 18.26 4.27
C LYS A 93 -14.53 17.22 4.08
N LEU A 94 -14.39 16.35 5.07
CA LEU A 94 -13.37 15.31 5.09
C LEU A 94 -14.00 13.93 5.18
N TYR A 95 -13.56 13.04 4.28
CA TYR A 95 -13.85 11.63 4.31
C TYR A 95 -12.61 10.86 4.75
N LEU A 96 -12.83 9.73 5.39
CA LEU A 96 -11.80 8.77 5.80
C LEU A 96 -12.25 7.38 5.38
N ALA A 97 -11.35 6.62 4.77
CA ALA A 97 -11.50 5.20 4.52
C ALA A 97 -10.17 4.51 4.79
N THR A 98 -10.20 3.20 5.02
CA THR A 98 -8.98 2.41 5.25
C THR A 98 -8.93 1.24 4.30
N THR A 99 -7.74 0.85 3.85
CA THR A 99 -7.56 -0.27 2.94
C THR A 99 -7.95 -1.58 3.61
N HIS A 100 -7.59 -1.77 4.88
CA HIS A 100 -8.00 -2.90 5.70
C HIS A 100 -7.91 -2.57 7.21
N PHE A 101 -8.23 -3.53 8.07
CA PHE A 101 -8.44 -3.29 9.50
C PHE A 101 -7.16 -3.33 10.36
N HIS A 102 -6.00 -3.69 9.83
CA HIS A 102 -4.78 -3.78 10.63
C HIS A 102 -4.43 -2.45 11.30
N PRO A 103 -3.75 -2.49 12.48
CA PRO A 103 -3.57 -1.30 13.32
C PRO A 103 -2.83 -0.15 12.65
N GLU A 104 -1.83 -0.44 11.82
CA GLU A 104 -1.06 0.56 11.08
C GLU A 104 -1.93 1.34 10.08
N HIS A 105 -3.01 0.73 9.58
CA HIS A 105 -3.93 1.32 8.61
C HIS A 105 -5.14 1.98 9.28
N ALA A 106 -5.69 1.39 10.34
CA ALA A 106 -6.98 1.80 10.90
C ALA A 106 -6.90 2.42 12.31
N ALA A 107 -5.85 2.17 13.08
CA ALA A 107 -5.83 2.57 14.49
C ALA A 107 -5.70 4.08 14.74
N GLY A 108 -5.45 4.88 13.68
CA GLY A 108 -5.36 6.33 13.77
C GLY A 108 -6.70 7.08 13.72
N GLU A 109 -7.84 6.40 13.56
CA GLU A 109 -9.17 7.03 13.40
C GLU A 109 -9.50 8.08 14.46
N ALA A 110 -9.20 7.79 15.72
CA ALA A 110 -9.45 8.69 16.84
C ALA A 110 -8.65 10.01 16.78
N GLY A 111 -7.65 10.09 15.90
CA GLY A 111 -6.86 11.31 15.66
C GLY A 111 -7.51 12.29 14.67
N PHE A 112 -8.53 11.86 13.95
CA PHE A 112 -9.21 12.71 12.98
C PHE A 112 -10.25 13.64 13.64
N PRO A 113 -10.50 14.84 13.06
CA PRO A 113 -11.46 15.79 13.63
C PRO A 113 -12.86 15.21 13.75
N PRO A 114 -13.65 15.63 14.77
CA PRO A 114 -15.07 15.33 14.82
C PRO A 114 -15.77 15.81 13.53
N GLY A 115 -16.69 14.98 12.99
CA GLY A 115 -17.37 15.27 11.74
C GLY A 115 -16.68 14.74 10.48
N THR A 116 -15.51 14.12 10.61
CA THR A 116 -14.93 13.31 9.54
C THR A 116 -15.86 12.13 9.23
N ILE A 117 -16.23 11.94 7.95
CA ILE A 117 -17.15 10.91 7.50
C ILE A 117 -16.36 9.63 7.23
N LEU A 118 -16.58 8.60 8.03
CA LEU A 118 -15.91 7.32 7.90
C LEU A 118 -16.69 6.37 6.98
N ILE A 119 -16.00 5.85 5.97
CA ILE A 119 -16.55 4.90 4.99
C ILE A 119 -15.83 3.56 5.13
N ARG A 120 -16.57 2.44 5.19
CA ARG A 120 -16.03 1.07 5.17
C ARG A 120 -16.87 0.13 4.35
N SER A 121 -16.26 -0.94 3.83
CA SER A 121 -17.04 -2.09 3.37
C SER A 121 -17.65 -2.83 4.57
N LYS A 122 -18.81 -3.46 4.35
CA LYS A 122 -19.44 -4.30 5.38
C LYS A 122 -18.54 -5.48 5.80
N THR A 123 -17.68 -5.95 4.88
CA THR A 123 -16.76 -7.05 5.18
C THR A 123 -15.62 -6.59 6.09
N GLN A 124 -14.99 -5.45 5.81
CA GLN A 124 -13.96 -4.89 6.69
C GLN A 124 -14.52 -4.55 8.08
N GLN A 125 -15.73 -3.97 8.15
CA GLN A 125 -16.36 -3.66 9.45
C GLN A 125 -16.57 -4.91 10.29
N ARG A 126 -17.09 -6.00 9.69
CA ARG A 126 -17.24 -7.28 10.40
C ARG A 126 -15.92 -7.85 10.87
N GLU A 127 -14.88 -7.77 10.04
CA GLU A 127 -13.56 -8.28 10.37
C GLU A 127 -12.96 -7.52 11.56
N LEU A 128 -13.10 -6.20 11.59
CA LEU A 128 -12.69 -5.36 12.71
C LEU A 128 -13.46 -5.69 14.00
N GLU A 129 -14.77 -5.93 13.90
CA GLU A 129 -15.61 -6.33 15.05
C GLU A 129 -15.23 -7.71 15.58
N GLU A 130 -14.89 -8.65 14.71
CA GLU A 130 -14.44 -10.01 15.06
C GLU A 130 -13.04 -10.02 15.68
N ASP A 131 -12.17 -9.11 15.28
CA ASP A 131 -10.80 -8.93 15.83
C ASP A 131 -10.81 -8.51 17.31
N ARG A 132 -11.83 -7.80 17.76
CA ARG A 132 -12.00 -7.36 19.17
C ARG A 132 -10.79 -6.68 19.79
N GLY A 133 -9.95 -6.05 18.98
CA GLY A 133 -8.73 -5.38 19.42
C GLY A 133 -7.52 -6.32 19.62
N GLU A 134 -7.61 -7.58 19.23
CA GLU A 134 -6.50 -8.53 19.34
C GLU A 134 -5.29 -8.10 18.50
N SER A 135 -5.53 -7.55 17.32
CA SER A 135 -4.46 -7.02 16.45
C SER A 135 -3.76 -5.83 17.09
N VAL A 136 -4.49 -4.88 17.67
CA VAL A 136 -3.92 -3.76 18.45
C VAL A 136 -3.10 -4.26 19.63
N ALA A 137 -3.62 -5.24 20.38
CA ALA A 137 -2.91 -5.83 21.52
C ALA A 137 -1.63 -6.58 21.07
N ARG A 138 -1.64 -7.19 19.89
CA ARG A 138 -0.46 -7.84 19.30
C ARG A 138 0.61 -6.81 18.91
N PHE A 139 0.23 -5.73 18.23
CA PHE A 139 1.14 -4.64 17.87
C PHE A 139 1.73 -3.94 19.10
N ALA A 140 0.95 -3.76 20.16
CA ALA A 140 1.42 -3.17 21.42
C ALA A 140 2.50 -3.99 22.16
N ARG A 141 2.77 -5.24 21.74
CA ARG A 141 3.91 -6.03 22.26
C ARG A 141 5.25 -5.57 21.67
N ASN A 142 5.23 -4.91 20.52
CA ASN A 142 6.44 -4.29 19.96
C ASN A 142 6.67 -2.96 20.69
N PRO A 143 7.84 -2.77 21.36
CA PRO A 143 8.14 -1.54 22.10
C PRO A 143 8.20 -0.30 21.22
N ASP A 144 8.49 -0.45 19.93
CA ASP A 144 8.56 0.65 18.98
C ASP A 144 7.16 1.11 18.54
N TYR A 145 6.14 0.24 18.60
CA TYR A 145 4.76 0.54 18.22
C TYR A 145 3.89 0.94 19.40
N ALA A 146 4.13 0.37 20.56
CA ALA A 146 3.29 0.58 21.76
C ALA A 146 3.01 2.06 22.07
N PRO A 147 3.96 3.02 21.96
CA PRO A 147 3.71 4.43 22.25
C PRO A 147 2.69 5.09 21.33
N TYR A 148 2.51 4.58 20.12
CA TYR A 148 1.55 5.12 19.13
C TYR A 148 0.13 4.65 19.39
N LEU A 149 -0.04 3.49 20.02
CA LEU A 149 -1.33 2.83 20.22
C LEU A 149 -2.12 3.33 21.45
N HIS A 150 -1.61 4.30 22.17
CA HIS A 150 -2.36 4.93 23.26
C HIS A 150 -3.59 5.67 22.73
N GLY A 151 -4.77 5.36 23.33
CA GLY A 151 -6.03 6.02 22.96
C GLY A 151 -6.66 5.52 21.67
N VAL A 152 -6.22 4.39 21.13
CA VAL A 152 -6.87 3.75 19.99
C VAL A 152 -8.32 3.43 20.34
N SER A 153 -9.23 3.87 19.49
CA SER A 153 -10.63 3.52 19.52
C SER A 153 -11.19 3.49 18.10
N PHE A 154 -12.02 2.52 17.82
CA PHE A 154 -12.72 2.37 16.56
C PHE A 154 -14.17 2.79 16.77
N ARG A 155 -14.73 3.51 15.79
CA ARG A 155 -16.13 3.91 15.80
C ARG A 155 -16.91 3.23 14.68
N ALA A 156 -18.22 3.20 14.80
CA ALA A 156 -19.07 2.78 13.70
C ALA A 156 -18.86 3.71 12.50
N PRO A 157 -18.79 3.17 11.28
CA PRO A 157 -18.71 3.98 10.07
C PRO A 157 -20.02 4.73 9.81
N ASP A 158 -19.92 5.91 9.19
CA ASP A 158 -21.07 6.69 8.77
C ASP A 158 -21.68 6.12 7.49
N VAL A 159 -20.85 5.49 6.66
CA VAL A 159 -21.26 4.86 5.41
C VAL A 159 -20.71 3.43 5.36
N LEU A 160 -21.63 2.47 5.11
CA LEU A 160 -21.29 1.07 4.83
C LEU A 160 -21.67 0.71 3.41
N PHE A 161 -20.75 0.11 2.66
CA PHE A 161 -21.03 -0.40 1.32
C PHE A 161 -20.76 -1.92 1.21
N ASP A 162 -21.33 -2.56 0.19
CA ASP A 162 -21.17 -4.01 -0.01
C ASP A 162 -19.89 -4.33 -0.83
N LYS A 163 -19.90 -3.96 -2.11
CA LYS A 163 -18.82 -4.27 -3.06
C LYS A 163 -18.13 -3.05 -3.63
N GLU A 164 -18.93 -2.05 -3.96
CA GLU A 164 -18.44 -0.81 -4.57
C GLU A 164 -19.16 0.40 -3.99
N TYR A 165 -18.45 1.51 -3.94
CA TYR A 165 -18.98 2.81 -3.55
C TYR A 165 -18.26 3.90 -4.33
N ASP A 166 -19.02 4.70 -5.09
CA ASP A 166 -18.50 5.82 -5.85
C ASP A 166 -18.62 7.10 -5.03
N LEU A 167 -17.50 7.77 -4.77
CA LEU A 167 -17.41 9.01 -4.01
C LEU A 167 -17.02 10.15 -4.92
N ASP A 168 -17.92 11.13 -5.09
CA ASP A 168 -17.65 12.40 -5.77
C ASP A 168 -17.16 13.46 -4.77
N LEU A 169 -15.91 13.87 -4.91
CA LEU A 169 -15.25 14.89 -4.09
C LEU A 169 -15.39 16.31 -4.67
N GLY A 170 -16.09 16.46 -5.80
CA GLY A 170 -16.19 17.70 -6.56
C GLY A 170 -15.17 17.79 -7.66
N GLY A 171 -15.51 17.24 -8.84
CA GLY A 171 -14.64 17.19 -10.01
C GLY A 171 -13.61 16.05 -9.98
N VAL A 172 -13.63 15.24 -8.94
CA VAL A 172 -12.78 14.06 -8.78
C VAL A 172 -13.64 12.92 -8.21
N HIS A 173 -13.57 11.74 -8.85
CA HIS A 173 -14.31 10.56 -8.47
C HIS A 173 -13.38 9.48 -7.96
N VAL A 174 -13.74 8.91 -6.81
CA VAL A 174 -13.00 7.79 -6.21
C VAL A 174 -13.91 6.58 -6.13
N ARG A 175 -13.58 5.55 -6.88
CA ARG A 175 -14.23 4.26 -6.80
C ARG A 175 -13.56 3.42 -5.73
N MET A 176 -14.30 3.12 -4.67
CA MET A 176 -13.90 2.23 -3.59
C MET A 176 -14.41 0.82 -3.90
N MET A 177 -13.55 -0.18 -3.82
CA MET A 177 -13.88 -1.54 -4.25
C MET A 177 -13.50 -2.55 -3.16
N TRP A 178 -14.38 -3.51 -2.94
CA TRP A 178 -14.06 -4.77 -2.28
C TRP A 178 -14.13 -5.89 -3.32
N LEU A 179 -12.98 -6.41 -3.73
CA LEU A 179 -12.88 -7.37 -4.83
C LEU A 179 -12.83 -8.82 -4.37
N GLY A 180 -12.77 -9.04 -3.06
CA GLY A 180 -12.71 -10.34 -2.42
C GLY A 180 -11.57 -10.45 -1.40
N PRO A 181 -11.48 -11.57 -0.68
CA PRO A 181 -10.42 -11.78 0.31
C PRO A 181 -9.06 -12.03 -0.36
N ALA A 182 -8.02 -11.34 0.12
CA ALA A 182 -6.64 -11.53 -0.31
C ALA A 182 -5.66 -11.46 0.88
N HIS A 183 -5.15 -10.28 1.24
CA HIS A 183 -4.32 -10.08 2.42
C HIS A 183 -5.15 -10.26 3.70
N THR A 184 -6.31 -9.59 3.75
CA THR A 184 -7.38 -9.79 4.74
C THR A 184 -8.67 -10.20 4.04
N ARG A 185 -9.77 -10.38 4.79
CA ARG A 185 -11.08 -10.63 4.17
C ARG A 185 -11.71 -9.36 3.64
N GLY A 186 -11.39 -8.22 4.25
CA GLY A 186 -12.00 -6.93 4.03
C GLY A 186 -11.14 -5.93 3.29
N ASP A 187 -10.14 -6.38 2.53
CA ASP A 187 -9.30 -5.48 1.73
C ASP A 187 -10.14 -4.60 0.83
N GLN A 188 -9.76 -3.34 0.73
CA GLN A 188 -10.40 -2.34 -0.12
C GLN A 188 -9.35 -1.65 -0.96
N GLU A 189 -9.66 -1.47 -2.24
CA GLU A 189 -8.83 -0.74 -3.18
C GLU A 189 -9.56 0.53 -3.62
N PHE A 190 -8.79 1.57 -3.94
CA PHE A 190 -9.35 2.88 -4.29
C PHE A 190 -8.77 3.32 -5.64
N PHE A 191 -9.65 3.61 -6.59
CA PHE A 191 -9.25 4.08 -7.90
C PHE A 191 -9.76 5.51 -8.13
N VAL A 192 -8.83 6.45 -8.28
CA VAL A 192 -9.11 7.84 -8.64
C VAL A 192 -9.19 7.92 -10.16
N GLU A 193 -10.41 8.11 -10.69
CA GLU A 193 -10.69 7.91 -12.11
C GLU A 193 -9.99 8.95 -13.00
N GLU A 194 -10.08 10.23 -12.66
CA GLU A 194 -9.51 11.33 -13.45
C GLU A 194 -7.99 11.24 -13.54
N ASP A 195 -7.36 10.86 -12.45
CA ASP A 195 -5.90 10.79 -12.32
C ASP A 195 -5.34 9.40 -12.67
N ARG A 196 -6.22 8.39 -12.77
CA ARG A 196 -5.84 6.97 -12.94
C ARG A 196 -4.83 6.52 -11.90
N VAL A 197 -5.05 6.94 -10.66
CA VAL A 197 -4.25 6.53 -9.49
C VAL A 197 -4.98 5.41 -8.76
N LEU A 198 -4.27 4.32 -8.50
CA LEU A 198 -4.79 3.16 -7.77
C LEU A 198 -4.05 3.00 -6.44
N PHE A 199 -4.81 2.98 -5.35
CA PHE A 199 -4.32 2.54 -4.04
C PHE A 199 -4.64 1.07 -3.88
N THR A 200 -3.62 0.26 -3.62
CA THR A 200 -3.73 -1.21 -3.62
C THR A 200 -3.73 -1.83 -2.22
N GLY A 201 -3.61 -1.00 -1.19
CA GLY A 201 -3.40 -1.58 0.13
C GLY A 201 -2.16 -2.48 0.14
N ASP A 202 -2.27 -3.58 0.84
CA ASP A 202 -1.23 -4.61 0.92
C ASP A 202 -1.29 -5.63 -0.23
N LEU A 203 -2.12 -5.38 -1.26
CA LEU A 203 -2.29 -6.34 -2.36
C LEU A 203 -1.16 -6.28 -3.39
N ALA A 204 -0.55 -5.11 -3.62
CA ALA A 204 0.56 -4.96 -4.57
C ALA A 204 1.63 -4.05 -3.98
N MET A 205 2.36 -4.58 -3.02
CA MET A 205 3.44 -3.89 -2.31
C MET A 205 4.74 -3.86 -3.14
N ASN A 206 5.57 -2.83 -2.93
CA ASN A 206 6.81 -2.68 -3.67
C ASN A 206 7.98 -3.34 -2.94
N ASN A 207 8.45 -4.48 -3.48
CA ASN A 207 9.58 -5.23 -2.95
C ASN A 207 9.41 -5.66 -1.48
N ILE A 208 8.18 -5.94 -1.07
CA ILE A 208 7.84 -6.41 0.26
C ILE A 208 7.15 -7.77 0.15
N HIS A 209 7.43 -8.65 1.10
CA HIS A 209 6.92 -10.01 1.08
C HIS A 209 5.44 -10.05 1.44
N PRO A 210 4.55 -10.56 0.57
CA PRO A 210 3.11 -10.61 0.85
C PRO A 210 2.82 -11.60 1.98
N ARG A 211 1.89 -11.22 2.85
CA ARG A 211 1.38 -12.06 3.92
C ARG A 211 -0.12 -12.26 3.72
N ASN A 212 -0.58 -13.49 3.84
CA ASN A 212 -1.99 -13.83 3.75
C ASN A 212 -2.53 -14.18 5.14
N TYR A 213 -3.44 -13.36 5.65
CA TYR A 213 -4.10 -13.57 6.94
C TYR A 213 -5.57 -13.96 6.78
N ALA A 214 -6.11 -13.88 5.57
CA ALA A 214 -7.53 -14.07 5.33
C ALA A 214 -7.95 -15.54 5.30
N GLN A 215 -8.90 -15.89 6.16
CA GLN A 215 -9.60 -17.16 6.01
C GLN A 215 -10.42 -17.15 4.71
N GLY A 216 -10.22 -18.13 3.86
CA GLY A 216 -10.88 -18.25 2.56
C GLY A 216 -10.16 -17.54 1.42
N SER A 217 -9.01 -16.90 1.67
CA SER A 217 -8.11 -16.44 0.62
C SER A 217 -7.18 -17.56 0.17
N SER A 218 -6.70 -17.43 -1.07
CA SER A 218 -5.61 -18.25 -1.65
C SER A 218 -4.79 -17.37 -2.59
N TRP A 219 -3.63 -17.87 -2.98
CA TRP A 219 -2.82 -17.16 -3.98
C TRP A 219 -3.56 -17.00 -5.31
N GLU A 220 -4.40 -17.96 -5.69
CA GLU A 220 -5.24 -17.89 -6.90
C GLU A 220 -6.29 -16.79 -6.80
N THR A 221 -6.98 -16.66 -5.65
CA THR A 221 -7.96 -15.59 -5.46
C THR A 221 -7.30 -14.22 -5.47
N TRP A 222 -6.14 -14.10 -4.83
CA TRP A 222 -5.38 -12.85 -4.84
C TRP A 222 -4.88 -12.48 -6.24
N ILE A 223 -4.34 -13.44 -7.02
CA ILE A 223 -3.96 -13.24 -8.42
C ILE A 223 -5.16 -12.76 -9.25
N ALA A 224 -6.34 -13.35 -9.06
CA ALA A 224 -7.55 -12.95 -9.79
C ALA A 224 -7.97 -11.49 -9.44
N ILE A 225 -7.73 -11.03 -8.21
CA ILE A 225 -7.94 -9.64 -7.81
C ILE A 225 -6.93 -8.73 -8.51
N LEU A 226 -5.65 -9.09 -8.52
CA LEU A 226 -4.61 -8.33 -9.22
C LEU A 226 -4.90 -8.20 -10.73
N ASP A 227 -5.46 -9.24 -11.36
CA ASP A 227 -5.89 -9.19 -12.76
C ASP A 227 -7.02 -8.15 -12.99
N LYS A 228 -7.98 -8.04 -12.05
CA LYS A 228 -9.02 -7.00 -12.09
C LYS A 228 -8.44 -5.60 -11.91
N LEU A 229 -7.48 -5.43 -10.99
CA LEU A 229 -6.81 -4.16 -10.75
C LEU A 229 -5.97 -3.72 -11.96
N ALA A 230 -5.28 -4.65 -12.60
CA ALA A 230 -4.54 -4.39 -13.83
C ALA A 230 -5.45 -3.93 -14.99
N ALA A 231 -6.68 -4.46 -15.05
CA ALA A 231 -7.66 -4.08 -16.07
C ALA A 231 -8.13 -2.62 -15.97
N LEU A 232 -7.97 -1.96 -14.80
CA LEU A 232 -8.21 -0.52 -14.61
C LEU A 232 -7.15 0.34 -15.33
N GLN A 233 -6.03 -0.26 -15.74
CA GLN A 233 -4.91 0.41 -16.41
C GLN A 233 -4.41 1.66 -15.65
N PRO A 234 -4.07 1.56 -14.36
CA PRO A 234 -3.60 2.70 -13.59
C PRO A 234 -2.31 3.28 -14.18
N LEU A 235 -2.14 4.60 -14.07
CA LEU A 235 -0.87 5.28 -14.38
C LEU A 235 0.06 5.27 -13.19
N HIS A 236 -0.51 5.42 -11.98
CA HIS A 236 0.21 5.37 -10.72
C HIS A 236 -0.40 4.31 -9.83
N VAL A 237 0.44 3.58 -9.12
CA VAL A 237 0.06 2.58 -8.11
C VAL A 237 0.71 2.96 -6.79
N LEU A 238 -0.10 3.17 -5.78
CA LEU A 238 0.30 3.52 -4.43
C LEU A 238 0.02 2.33 -3.51
N PRO A 239 1.05 1.53 -3.20
CA PRO A 239 0.96 0.50 -2.19
C PRO A 239 0.99 1.13 -0.80
N ASP A 240 0.49 0.42 0.20
CA ASP A 240 0.57 0.88 1.58
C ASP A 240 1.97 0.68 2.17
N HIS A 241 2.75 -0.24 1.59
CA HIS A 241 4.13 -0.49 2.00
C HIS A 241 5.08 -0.47 0.79
N GLY A 242 6.25 0.14 1.01
CA GLY A 242 7.27 0.34 -0.02
C GLY A 242 7.06 1.57 -0.90
N ALA A 243 7.92 1.75 -1.89
CA ALA A 243 7.88 2.93 -2.74
C ALA A 243 6.70 2.92 -3.71
N PHE A 244 6.16 4.10 -4.01
CA PHE A 244 5.15 4.31 -5.04
C PHE A 244 5.68 3.90 -6.43
N GLY A 245 4.79 3.47 -7.32
CA GLY A 245 5.16 3.00 -8.65
C GLY A 245 4.07 3.16 -9.69
N ASP A 246 4.07 2.26 -10.63
CA ASP A 246 3.10 2.18 -11.73
C ASP A 246 2.50 0.75 -11.83
N ALA A 247 1.76 0.48 -12.90
CA ALA A 247 1.12 -0.82 -13.12
C ALA A 247 2.07 -2.04 -13.07
N ARG A 248 3.40 -1.82 -13.12
CA ARG A 248 4.38 -2.91 -12.99
C ARG A 248 4.32 -3.55 -11.60
N LEU A 249 4.01 -2.78 -10.54
CA LEU A 249 3.86 -3.33 -9.20
C LEU A 249 2.81 -4.45 -9.16
N ILE A 250 1.69 -4.26 -9.84
CA ILE A 250 0.63 -5.27 -9.91
C ILE A 250 1.13 -6.52 -10.63
N SER A 251 1.82 -6.36 -11.77
CA SER A 251 2.32 -7.49 -12.54
C SER A 251 3.46 -8.22 -11.84
N GLU A 252 4.35 -7.53 -11.16
CA GLU A 252 5.44 -8.11 -10.37
C GLU A 252 4.88 -8.91 -9.18
N GLN A 253 3.93 -8.35 -8.44
CA GLN A 253 3.24 -9.07 -7.36
C GLN A 253 2.53 -10.31 -7.89
N ARG A 254 1.83 -10.19 -9.02
CA ARG A 254 1.16 -11.33 -9.67
C ARG A 254 2.13 -12.44 -10.05
N ILE A 255 3.28 -12.10 -10.67
CA ILE A 255 4.32 -13.06 -11.03
C ILE A 255 4.85 -13.74 -9.77
N TYR A 256 5.13 -12.97 -8.72
CA TYR A 256 5.61 -13.52 -7.46
C TYR A 256 4.62 -14.52 -6.86
N LEU A 257 3.34 -14.15 -6.72
CA LEU A 257 2.31 -15.04 -6.19
C LEU A 257 2.13 -16.29 -7.06
N SER A 258 2.22 -16.15 -8.39
CA SER A 258 2.16 -17.29 -9.31
C SER A 258 3.31 -18.29 -9.09
N SER A 259 4.47 -17.81 -8.67
CA SER A 259 5.62 -18.67 -8.34
C SER A 259 5.44 -19.48 -7.05
N LEU A 260 4.53 -19.05 -6.18
CA LEU A 260 4.18 -19.74 -4.93
C LEU A 260 3.14 -20.85 -5.13
N LEU A 261 2.48 -20.88 -6.30
CA LEU A 261 1.52 -21.93 -6.61
C LEU A 261 2.24 -23.27 -6.78
N PRO A 262 1.63 -24.39 -6.38
CA PRO A 262 2.19 -25.72 -6.61
C PRO A 262 2.43 -25.92 -8.11
N THR A 263 3.66 -26.15 -8.52
CA THR A 263 3.97 -26.59 -9.88
C THR A 263 3.24 -27.92 -10.09
N GLY A 264 2.27 -27.94 -11.01
CA GLY A 264 1.38 -29.07 -11.21
C GLY A 264 2.13 -30.40 -11.20
N SER A 265 1.82 -31.21 -10.23
CA SER A 265 2.19 -32.63 -10.27
C SER A 265 1.59 -33.20 -11.54
N SER A 266 2.46 -33.52 -12.51
CA SER A 266 2.11 -34.32 -13.66
C SER A 266 1.20 -35.45 -13.20
N GLN A 267 -0.07 -35.43 -13.64
CA GLN A 267 -0.91 -36.62 -13.55
C GLN A 267 -0.17 -37.73 -14.26
N LYS A 268 0.57 -38.53 -13.53
CA LYS A 268 0.93 -39.88 -13.97
C LYS A 268 -0.39 -40.64 -14.05
N GLN A 269 -0.96 -40.66 -15.25
CA GLN A 269 -1.87 -41.74 -15.63
C GLN A 269 -1.10 -43.06 -15.32
N ARG A 270 -1.58 -43.76 -14.31
CA ARG A 270 -1.21 -45.18 -14.15
C ARG A 270 -2.05 -45.95 -15.15
N PRO A 271 -1.41 -46.93 -15.81
CA PRO A 271 -2.02 -47.81 -16.82
C PRO A 271 -3.15 -48.68 -16.24
#